data_7f29a9dcb782f2cbdbed83561c0e9c8e
#
_entry.id   7f29a9dcb782f2cbdbed83561c0e9c8e
#
_cell.length_a   1.000
_cell.length_b   1.000
_cell.length_c   1.000
_cell.angle_alpha   90.00
_cell.angle_beta   90.00
_cell.angle_gamma   90.00
#
_symmetry.space_group_name_H-M   'P 1'
#
loop_
_entity.id
_entity.type
_entity.pdbx_description
1 polymer ?
#
loop_
_entity_poly.entity_id
_entity_poly.type
_entity_poly.pdbx_seq_one_letter_code
_entity_poly.pdbx_strand_id
1 'polypeptide(L)'
;MNLFPRLVLSFSAVAAALIACGQKTGTRYEPRPIGFYNLENLYDTLKGRNDDAEYQPGSAKQWGTERYQRKLQHLAKALGEMGTDVQPDGLVCFGMCEVETRGVVEDLLHTPPLAKRGYRIVHHDSPDRRGVDVAFAYNPKYFTLLHERKYRLADPQDTTFRTRDQLVVSGLMDGDTVSIIVNHWPSRFGGEKVSLPRRILAARLGRHIIDSLLARNADARILYMGDLNDDPVDPSVRKFLGTTGNKEDVSAKKLYNPMYDLFRKGIGTLAWRDSWNLFDQIILSPGLVTGAGGNLRFYGARVFNQPYLRQTEGNFAGYPLRTYVGDTYQGGYSDHFPVYVILVKEVGK
;
A
#
# COMPACT_ATOMS: atom_id res chain seq x y z
N MET A 1 -0.83 -95.88 -4.09
CA MET A 1 -0.75 -94.96 -5.18
C MET A 1 -1.37 -93.63 -4.69
N ASN A 2 -0.58 -92.67 -4.33
CA ASN A 2 -0.83 -91.24 -4.33
C ASN A 2 0.36 -90.53 -3.69
N LEU A 3 1.17 -89.98 -4.52
CA LEU A 3 2.32 -89.13 -4.19
C LEU A 3 1.81 -87.75 -3.78
N PHE A 4 2.25 -87.26 -2.62
CA PHE A 4 2.16 -85.83 -2.27
C PHE A 4 3.59 -85.24 -2.22
N PRO A 5 3.85 -84.17 -2.94
CA PRO A 5 5.18 -83.54 -2.81
C PRO A 5 5.22 -82.61 -1.60
N ARG A 6 6.33 -82.63 -0.90
CA ARG A 6 6.65 -81.71 0.20
C ARG A 6 6.93 -80.32 -0.31
N LEU A 7 6.17 -79.34 0.22
CA LEU A 7 6.38 -77.92 0.00
C LEU A 7 7.56 -77.45 0.90
N VAL A 8 8.63 -77.01 0.29
CA VAL A 8 9.74 -76.34 0.94
C VAL A 8 9.43 -74.86 1.03
N LEU A 9 9.19 -74.34 2.23
CA LEU A 9 9.06 -72.88 2.49
C LEU A 9 10.46 -72.29 2.57
N SER A 10 10.82 -71.50 1.55
CA SER A 10 11.99 -70.63 1.58
C SER A 10 11.60 -69.29 2.21
N PHE A 11 12.19 -69.01 3.38
CA PHE A 11 12.10 -67.68 4.00
C PHE A 11 13.01 -66.71 3.21
N SER A 12 12.44 -65.86 2.43
CA SER A 12 13.12 -64.70 1.84
C SER A 12 13.10 -63.54 2.84
N ALA A 13 14.25 -63.22 3.39
CA ALA A 13 14.45 -62.05 4.22
C ALA A 13 14.39 -60.82 3.32
N VAL A 14 13.31 -60.05 3.42
CA VAL A 14 13.20 -58.71 2.79
C VAL A 14 13.97 -57.72 3.67
N ALA A 15 15.15 -57.34 3.22
CA ALA A 15 15.89 -56.22 3.80
C ALA A 15 15.14 -54.93 3.47
N ALA A 16 14.47 -54.35 4.47
CA ALA A 16 13.89 -53.03 4.37
C ALA A 16 15.01 -51.98 4.34
N ALA A 17 15.37 -51.53 3.15
CA ALA A 17 16.22 -50.35 2.99
C ALA A 17 15.43 -49.12 3.43
N LEU A 18 15.70 -48.60 4.62
CA LEU A 18 15.27 -47.28 5.07
C LEU A 18 15.95 -46.25 4.16
N ILE A 19 15.24 -45.83 3.13
CA ILE A 19 15.59 -44.61 2.38
C ILE A 19 15.33 -43.45 3.33
N ALA A 20 16.36 -42.98 4.01
CA ALA A 20 16.36 -41.70 4.69
C ALA A 20 16.17 -40.59 3.62
N CYS A 21 14.93 -40.24 3.36
CA CYS A 21 14.62 -39.09 2.55
C CYS A 21 15.08 -37.86 3.33
N GLY A 22 16.28 -37.38 3.03
CA GLY A 22 16.82 -36.16 3.59
C GLY A 22 15.86 -35.01 3.22
N GLN A 23 15.01 -34.60 4.15
CA GLN A 23 14.28 -33.37 4.02
C GLN A 23 15.33 -32.28 3.81
N LYS A 24 15.41 -31.73 2.59
CA LYS A 24 16.06 -30.46 2.37
C LYS A 24 15.33 -29.48 3.30
N THR A 25 15.98 -29.05 4.36
CA THR A 25 15.51 -28.00 5.26
C THR A 25 15.53 -26.72 4.44
N GLY A 26 14.45 -26.51 3.68
CA GLY A 26 14.26 -25.28 2.91
C GLY A 26 14.07 -24.13 3.88
N THR A 27 14.77 -23.05 3.65
CA THR A 27 14.56 -21.79 4.38
C THR A 27 13.08 -21.42 4.31
N ARG A 28 12.43 -21.28 5.47
CA ARG A 28 11.02 -20.88 5.57
C ARG A 28 10.94 -19.36 5.65
N TYR A 29 9.97 -18.79 4.99
CA TYR A 29 9.71 -17.35 4.99
C TYR A 29 8.31 -17.03 5.52
N GLU A 30 8.22 -16.01 6.36
CA GLU A 30 6.95 -15.45 6.81
C GLU A 30 6.67 -14.14 6.08
N PRO A 31 5.57 -14.03 5.32
CA PRO A 31 5.23 -12.83 4.59
C PRO A 31 4.65 -11.73 5.50
N ARG A 32 4.95 -10.49 5.13
CA ARG A 32 4.44 -9.26 5.75
C ARG A 32 3.92 -8.34 4.64
N PRO A 33 2.68 -8.50 4.20
CA PRO A 33 2.08 -7.61 3.19
C PRO A 33 1.80 -6.24 3.79
N ILE A 34 2.26 -5.20 3.08
CA ILE A 34 2.12 -3.78 3.46
C ILE A 34 1.45 -3.05 2.30
N GLY A 35 0.32 -2.39 2.55
CA GLY A 35 -0.51 -1.81 1.52
C GLY A 35 -0.54 -0.29 1.48
N PHE A 36 -1.11 0.23 0.38
CA PHE A 36 -1.53 1.62 0.25
C PHE A 36 -2.82 1.69 -0.59
N TYR A 37 -3.75 2.57 -0.19
CA TYR A 37 -5.00 2.79 -0.91
C TYR A 37 -5.42 4.27 -0.86
N ASN A 38 -5.67 4.87 -2.01
CA ASN A 38 -6.42 6.12 -2.12
C ASN A 38 -7.91 5.78 -1.99
N LEU A 39 -8.58 6.35 -0.98
CA LEU A 39 -9.96 5.98 -0.61
C LEU A 39 -11.02 6.79 -1.36
N GLU A 40 -10.62 7.66 -2.29
CA GLU A 40 -11.51 8.54 -3.06
C GLU A 40 -12.46 9.33 -2.16
N ASN A 41 -11.97 10.42 -1.55
CA ASN A 41 -12.79 11.39 -0.81
C ASN A 41 -13.67 10.74 0.29
N LEU A 42 -13.04 10.02 1.24
CA LEU A 42 -13.75 9.46 2.39
C LEU A 42 -14.07 10.57 3.39
N TYR A 43 -15.20 11.24 3.18
CA TYR A 43 -15.78 12.21 4.09
C TYR A 43 -16.81 11.56 5.01
N ASP A 44 -17.03 12.14 6.19
CA ASP A 44 -18.21 11.84 6.98
C ASP A 44 -19.46 12.56 6.40
N THR A 45 -20.55 12.58 7.16
CA THR A 45 -21.81 13.22 6.72
C THR A 45 -22.09 14.51 7.48
N LEU A 46 -21.12 15.00 8.25
CA LEU A 46 -21.23 16.19 9.07
C LEU A 46 -20.50 17.35 8.39
N LYS A 47 -21.02 18.54 8.54
CA LYS A 47 -20.35 19.73 7.98
C LYS A 47 -19.10 20.06 8.80
N GLY A 48 -17.93 19.89 8.18
CA GLY A 48 -16.63 20.25 8.72
C GLY A 48 -16.31 21.75 8.58
N ARG A 49 -15.05 22.08 8.84
CA ARG A 49 -14.48 23.43 8.63
C ARG A 49 -13.86 23.61 7.23
N ASN A 50 -13.86 22.59 6.44
CA ASN A 50 -13.21 22.41 5.14
C ASN A 50 -14.17 22.73 3.98
N ASP A 51 -13.64 22.69 2.76
CA ASP A 51 -14.43 22.77 1.52
C ASP A 51 -15.05 21.39 1.19
N ASP A 52 -15.89 20.88 2.11
CA ASP A 52 -16.60 19.59 2.02
C ASP A 52 -18.06 19.73 1.55
N ALA A 53 -18.49 20.94 1.18
CA ALA A 53 -19.89 21.26 0.89
C ALA A 53 -20.55 20.32 -0.14
N GLU A 54 -19.78 19.78 -1.07
CA GLU A 54 -20.28 18.82 -2.06
C GLU A 54 -20.53 17.41 -1.48
N TYR A 55 -19.93 17.09 -0.32
CA TYR A 55 -20.08 15.82 0.39
C TYR A 55 -21.01 15.94 1.60
N GLN A 56 -22.16 16.58 1.40
CA GLN A 56 -23.19 16.77 2.41
C GLN A 56 -24.49 16.09 1.98
N PRO A 57 -25.36 15.66 2.93
CA PRO A 57 -26.65 15.05 2.60
C PRO A 57 -27.54 15.90 1.71
N GLY A 58 -27.48 17.23 1.84
CA GLY A 58 -28.24 18.20 1.04
C GLY A 58 -27.57 18.67 -0.25
N SER A 59 -26.37 18.19 -0.58
CA SER A 59 -25.63 18.56 -1.78
C SER A 59 -26.12 17.82 -3.03
N ALA A 60 -25.59 18.20 -4.22
CA ALA A 60 -25.85 17.47 -5.46
C ALA A 60 -25.41 16.00 -5.37
N LYS A 61 -24.34 15.70 -4.63
CA LYS A 61 -23.86 14.34 -4.38
C LYS A 61 -24.74 13.56 -3.40
N GLN A 62 -25.62 14.22 -2.65
CA GLN A 62 -26.50 13.58 -1.65
C GLN A 62 -25.72 12.59 -0.75
N TRP A 63 -24.57 13.03 -0.22
CA TRP A 63 -23.67 12.21 0.59
C TRP A 63 -24.24 12.02 2.01
N GLY A 64 -25.17 11.08 2.16
CA GLY A 64 -25.82 10.76 3.43
C GLY A 64 -25.31 9.45 4.03
N THR A 65 -25.84 9.12 5.19
CA THR A 65 -25.42 7.97 5.99
C THR A 65 -25.43 6.65 5.22
N GLU A 66 -26.43 6.39 4.36
CA GLU A 66 -26.49 5.16 3.59
C GLU A 66 -25.31 5.03 2.62
N ARG A 67 -24.98 6.10 1.86
CA ARG A 67 -23.85 6.11 0.92
C ARG A 67 -22.52 6.00 1.67
N TYR A 68 -22.39 6.70 2.78
CA TYR A 68 -21.22 6.62 3.64
C TYR A 68 -21.00 5.18 4.16
N GLN A 69 -22.01 4.56 4.75
CA GLN A 69 -21.92 3.18 5.24
C GLN A 69 -21.60 2.19 4.13
N ARG A 70 -22.19 2.33 2.95
CA ARG A 70 -21.87 1.50 1.78
C ARG A 70 -20.40 1.67 1.37
N LYS A 71 -19.91 2.90 1.34
CA LYS A 71 -18.50 3.20 1.04
C LYS A 71 -17.57 2.52 2.04
N LEU A 72 -17.85 2.61 3.34
CA LEU A 72 -17.07 1.92 4.38
C LEU A 72 -17.05 0.40 4.17
N GLN A 73 -18.20 -0.22 3.88
CA GLN A 73 -18.31 -1.66 3.63
C GLN A 73 -17.47 -2.07 2.41
N HIS A 74 -17.51 -1.31 1.33
CA HIS A 74 -16.74 -1.55 0.12
C HIS A 74 -15.24 -1.43 0.38
N LEU A 75 -14.79 -0.36 0.99
CA LEU A 75 -13.39 -0.16 1.34
C LEU A 75 -12.88 -1.23 2.31
N ALA A 76 -13.68 -1.56 3.34
CA ALA A 76 -13.34 -2.61 4.30
C ALA A 76 -13.22 -4.00 3.64
N LYS A 77 -14.08 -4.31 2.66
CA LYS A 77 -13.97 -5.53 1.86
C LYS A 77 -12.64 -5.57 1.10
N ALA A 78 -12.31 -4.51 0.34
CA ALA A 78 -11.09 -4.46 -0.45
C ALA A 78 -9.83 -4.58 0.43
N LEU A 79 -9.72 -3.75 1.48
CA LEU A 79 -8.60 -3.79 2.43
C LEU A 79 -8.55 -5.11 3.20
N GLY A 80 -9.72 -5.69 3.48
CA GLY A 80 -9.83 -6.96 4.19
C GLY A 80 -9.34 -8.17 3.39
N GLU A 81 -9.41 -8.11 2.06
CA GLU A 81 -8.95 -9.19 1.17
C GLU A 81 -7.48 -9.03 0.76
N MET A 82 -6.92 -7.80 0.79
CA MET A 82 -5.53 -7.56 0.40
C MET A 82 -4.55 -8.37 1.24
N GLY A 83 -3.64 -9.08 0.56
CA GLY A 83 -2.57 -9.83 1.19
C GLY A 83 -2.99 -11.15 1.85
N THR A 84 -4.30 -11.50 1.85
CA THR A 84 -4.78 -12.76 2.45
C THR A 84 -4.33 -14.00 1.70
N ASP A 85 -3.92 -13.86 0.46
CA ASP A 85 -3.34 -14.93 -0.36
C ASP A 85 -1.94 -15.37 0.11
N VAL A 86 -1.26 -14.54 0.92
CA VAL A 86 0.08 -14.83 1.45
C VAL A 86 0.12 -14.80 2.99
N GLN A 87 -0.76 -14.02 3.64
CA GLN A 87 -0.85 -13.87 5.09
C GLN A 87 -2.33 -13.95 5.52
N PRO A 88 -2.76 -14.93 6.32
CA PRO A 88 -4.16 -15.08 6.71
C PRO A 88 -4.77 -13.83 7.38
N ASP A 89 -3.97 -13.09 8.13
CA ASP A 89 -4.39 -11.83 8.76
C ASP A 89 -4.43 -10.66 7.77
N GLY A 90 -4.05 -10.86 6.49
CA GLY A 90 -3.98 -9.85 5.45
C GLY A 90 -2.87 -8.83 5.69
N LEU A 91 -3.14 -7.55 5.39
CA LEU A 91 -2.16 -6.48 5.54
C LEU A 91 -1.71 -6.36 7.00
N VAL A 92 -0.39 -6.34 7.24
CA VAL A 92 0.16 -6.08 8.58
C VAL A 92 0.11 -4.61 8.95
N CYS A 93 0.20 -3.74 7.96
CA CYS A 93 -0.05 -2.31 8.05
C CYS A 93 -0.32 -1.74 6.66
N PHE A 94 -0.91 -0.55 6.61
CA PHE A 94 -1.18 0.15 5.35
C PHE A 94 -1.31 1.65 5.51
N GLY A 95 -0.86 2.38 4.50
CA GLY A 95 -1.14 3.80 4.32
C GLY A 95 -2.45 4.01 3.56
N MET A 96 -3.07 5.15 3.76
CA MET A 96 -4.24 5.60 3.01
C MET A 96 -4.21 7.11 2.81
N CYS A 97 -4.93 7.57 1.83
CA CYS A 97 -5.14 9.00 1.61
C CYS A 97 -6.59 9.31 1.21
N GLU A 98 -6.90 10.60 1.14
CA GLU A 98 -8.24 11.12 0.93
C GLU A 98 -9.20 10.72 2.05
N VAL A 99 -8.72 10.79 3.28
CA VAL A 99 -9.52 10.66 4.50
C VAL A 99 -9.74 12.04 5.11
N GLU A 100 -10.96 12.35 5.55
CA GLU A 100 -11.28 13.65 6.10
C GLU A 100 -10.78 13.81 7.54
N THR A 101 -11.09 12.85 8.39
CA THR A 101 -10.80 12.91 9.82
C THR A 101 -10.28 11.58 10.34
N ARG A 102 -9.75 11.60 11.57
CA ARG A 102 -9.48 10.36 12.30
C ARG A 102 -10.74 9.51 12.47
N GLY A 103 -11.90 10.15 12.66
CA GLY A 103 -13.19 9.47 12.88
C GLY A 103 -13.60 8.59 11.70
N VAL A 104 -13.47 9.08 10.45
CA VAL A 104 -13.79 8.24 9.26
C VAL A 104 -12.86 7.05 9.13
N VAL A 105 -11.61 7.16 9.58
CA VAL A 105 -10.67 6.03 9.60
C VAL A 105 -11.06 5.03 10.69
N GLU A 106 -11.48 5.49 11.87
CA GLU A 106 -12.00 4.65 12.94
C GLU A 106 -13.24 3.87 12.48
N ASP A 107 -14.19 4.54 11.84
CA ASP A 107 -15.39 3.91 11.29
C ASP A 107 -15.04 2.83 10.26
N LEU A 108 -14.09 3.13 9.35
CA LEU A 108 -13.61 2.15 8.37
C LEU A 108 -13.02 0.91 9.05
N LEU A 109 -12.13 1.10 10.04
CA LEU A 109 -11.47 -0.01 10.71
C LEU A 109 -12.39 -0.81 11.63
N HIS A 110 -13.49 -0.23 12.10
CA HIS A 110 -14.54 -0.92 12.83
C HIS A 110 -15.58 -1.60 11.93
N THR A 111 -15.49 -1.40 10.61
CA THR A 111 -16.37 -2.07 9.64
C THR A 111 -15.86 -3.49 9.33
N PRO A 112 -16.74 -4.55 9.35
CA PRO A 112 -16.32 -5.88 8.93
C PRO A 112 -15.84 -5.91 7.48
N PRO A 113 -14.77 -6.68 7.14
CA PRO A 113 -14.06 -7.65 7.99
C PRO A 113 -12.91 -7.06 8.82
N LEU A 114 -12.60 -5.75 8.71
CA LEU A 114 -11.43 -5.14 9.35
C LEU A 114 -11.56 -5.10 10.89
N ALA A 115 -12.77 -4.95 11.43
CA ALA A 115 -13.03 -4.84 12.87
C ALA A 115 -12.35 -5.94 13.71
N LYS A 116 -12.23 -7.16 13.17
CA LYS A 116 -11.65 -8.29 13.91
C LYS A 116 -10.12 -8.26 13.97
N ARG A 117 -9.47 -7.37 13.21
CA ARG A 117 -7.99 -7.32 13.12
C ARG A 117 -7.35 -6.40 14.14
N GLY A 118 -8.13 -5.55 14.82
CA GLY A 118 -7.67 -4.68 15.89
C GLY A 118 -6.63 -3.65 15.44
N TYR A 119 -6.73 -3.13 14.22
CA TYR A 119 -5.83 -2.10 13.72
C TYR A 119 -5.83 -0.86 14.62
N ARG A 120 -4.65 -0.26 14.77
CA ARG A 120 -4.45 1.05 15.39
C ARG A 120 -4.13 2.09 14.32
N ILE A 121 -4.40 3.36 14.64
CA ILE A 121 -4.35 4.48 13.67
C ILE A 121 -3.31 5.49 14.10
N VAL A 122 -2.56 5.98 13.10
CA VAL A 122 -1.80 7.22 13.14
C VAL A 122 -2.40 8.17 12.10
N HIS A 123 -2.83 9.34 12.56
CA HIS A 123 -3.43 10.38 11.73
C HIS A 123 -3.14 11.75 12.31
N HIS A 124 -2.88 12.72 11.44
CA HIS A 124 -2.71 14.13 11.78
C HIS A 124 -3.35 15.00 10.72
N ASP A 125 -4.11 16.00 11.15
CA ASP A 125 -4.69 16.98 10.25
C ASP A 125 -3.62 17.71 9.46
N SER A 126 -3.83 17.87 8.17
CA SER A 126 -3.05 18.68 7.24
C SER A 126 -3.81 19.96 6.90
N PRO A 127 -3.17 20.95 6.32
CA PRO A 127 -3.85 22.19 5.95
C PRO A 127 -4.44 22.15 4.55
N ASP A 128 -4.74 20.99 4.00
CA ASP A 128 -5.42 20.87 2.71
C ASP A 128 -6.77 21.60 2.75
N ARG A 129 -7.12 22.32 1.68
CA ARG A 129 -8.36 23.10 1.65
C ARG A 129 -9.62 22.23 1.64
N ARG A 130 -9.55 21.07 0.98
CA ARG A 130 -10.64 20.10 0.98
C ARG A 130 -10.77 19.39 2.34
N GLY A 131 -9.75 19.53 3.22
CA GLY A 131 -9.69 18.82 4.49
C GLY A 131 -9.44 17.33 4.37
N VAL A 132 -8.76 16.91 3.30
CA VAL A 132 -8.37 15.50 3.16
C VAL A 132 -6.91 15.31 3.58
N ASP A 133 -6.66 14.21 4.26
CA ASP A 133 -5.40 13.87 4.87
C ASP A 133 -4.83 12.54 4.36
N VAL A 134 -3.67 12.20 4.89
CA VAL A 134 -3.11 10.85 4.86
C VAL A 134 -3.23 10.23 6.25
N ALA A 135 -3.40 8.91 6.29
CA ALA A 135 -3.43 8.13 7.53
C ALA A 135 -2.64 6.83 7.38
N PHE A 136 -2.31 6.24 8.51
CA PHE A 136 -1.64 4.95 8.59
C PHE A 136 -2.36 4.05 9.59
N ALA A 137 -2.60 2.79 9.22
CA ALA A 137 -3.16 1.77 10.08
C ALA A 137 -2.19 0.59 10.22
N TYR A 138 -2.08 0.03 11.42
CA TYR A 138 -1.20 -1.09 11.70
C TYR A 138 -1.82 -2.10 12.65
N ASN A 139 -1.55 -3.38 12.41
CA ASN A 139 -1.94 -4.45 13.32
C ASN A 139 -0.87 -4.59 14.41
N PRO A 140 -1.21 -4.38 15.71
CA PRO A 140 -0.26 -4.42 16.81
C PRO A 140 0.39 -5.78 17.05
N LYS A 141 -0.13 -6.84 16.45
CA LYS A 141 0.50 -8.17 16.42
C LYS A 141 1.82 -8.18 15.64
N TYR A 142 1.96 -7.32 14.63
CA TYR A 142 3.08 -7.31 13.69
C TYR A 142 3.92 -6.05 13.77
N PHE A 143 3.33 -4.94 14.22
CA PHE A 143 4.00 -3.65 14.24
C PHE A 143 3.81 -2.96 15.60
N THR A 144 4.93 -2.57 16.23
CA THR A 144 4.92 -1.79 17.47
C THR A 144 5.36 -0.36 17.14
N LEU A 145 4.45 0.60 17.30
CA LEU A 145 4.75 2.01 17.07
C LEU A 145 5.80 2.51 18.05
N LEU A 146 6.85 3.16 17.54
CA LEU A 146 7.90 3.81 18.32
C LEU A 146 7.82 5.34 18.23
N HIS A 147 7.60 5.85 17.02
CA HIS A 147 7.61 7.29 16.75
C HIS A 147 6.74 7.63 15.56
N GLU A 148 6.10 8.81 15.60
CA GLU A 148 5.35 9.39 14.50
C GLU A 148 5.64 10.88 14.36
N ARG A 149 5.59 11.38 13.12
CA ARG A 149 5.77 12.81 12.84
C ARG A 149 5.17 13.17 11.49
N LYS A 150 4.52 14.32 11.41
CA LYS A 150 4.16 14.93 10.13
C LYS A 150 5.20 15.97 9.70
N TYR A 151 5.42 16.06 8.40
CA TYR A 151 6.29 17.04 7.76
C TYR A 151 5.46 17.91 6.83
N ARG A 152 5.49 19.21 7.11
CA ARG A 152 4.74 20.19 6.33
C ARG A 152 5.28 20.29 4.91
N LEU A 153 4.38 20.09 3.91
CA LEU A 153 4.69 20.43 2.53
C LEU A 153 4.28 21.90 2.28
N ALA A 154 5.27 22.76 2.11
CA ALA A 154 5.10 24.18 1.88
C ALA A 154 5.83 24.61 0.62
N ASP A 155 5.32 25.64 -0.06
CA ASP A 155 5.99 26.30 -1.16
C ASP A 155 6.55 27.64 -0.63
N PRO A 156 7.89 27.82 -0.61
CA PRO A 156 8.49 29.08 -0.17
C PRO A 156 8.11 30.28 -1.03
N GLN A 157 7.68 30.06 -2.28
CA GLN A 157 7.30 31.11 -3.23
C GLN A 157 5.79 31.38 -3.22
N ASP A 158 4.98 30.50 -2.61
CA ASP A 158 3.53 30.65 -2.49
C ASP A 158 3.08 30.35 -1.05
N THR A 159 3.05 31.39 -0.21
CA THR A 159 2.63 31.27 1.19
C THR A 159 1.16 30.90 1.36
N THR A 160 0.35 30.92 0.28
CA THR A 160 -1.05 30.51 0.29
C THR A 160 -1.23 29.05 -0.08
N PHE A 161 -0.16 28.38 -0.54
CA PHE A 161 -0.20 26.98 -0.89
C PHE A 161 -0.57 26.10 0.32
N ARG A 162 -1.64 25.33 0.16
CA ARG A 162 -2.16 24.42 1.19
C ARG A 162 -2.36 23.05 0.56
N THR A 163 -1.82 22.01 1.19
CA THR A 163 -1.89 20.64 0.73
C THR A 163 -1.63 19.68 1.89
N ARG A 164 -1.62 18.37 1.60
CA ARG A 164 -1.36 17.31 2.58
C ARG A 164 0.09 17.32 3.04
N ASP A 165 0.27 17.09 4.33
CA ASP A 165 1.58 16.87 4.94
C ASP A 165 2.05 15.43 4.63
N GLN A 166 3.36 15.16 4.75
CA GLN A 166 3.89 13.80 4.68
C GLN A 166 3.96 13.20 6.08
N LEU A 167 3.34 12.04 6.28
CA LEU A 167 3.29 11.35 7.57
C LEU A 167 4.41 10.32 7.65
N VAL A 168 5.26 10.43 8.66
CA VAL A 168 6.32 9.47 8.96
C VAL A 168 5.93 8.67 10.20
N VAL A 169 5.94 7.35 10.07
CA VAL A 169 5.68 6.41 11.16
C VAL A 169 6.86 5.44 11.24
N SER A 170 7.49 5.34 12.39
CA SER A 170 8.57 4.39 12.65
C SER A 170 8.18 3.43 13.76
N GLY A 171 8.47 2.16 13.58
CA GLY A 171 8.13 1.12 14.54
C GLY A 171 8.96 -0.13 14.38
N LEU A 172 8.74 -1.09 15.27
CA LEU A 172 9.36 -2.42 15.22
C LEU A 172 8.46 -3.39 14.46
N MET A 173 9.03 -4.08 13.49
CA MET A 173 8.40 -5.20 12.78
C MET A 173 9.43 -6.35 12.73
N ASP A 174 9.10 -7.48 13.34
CA ASP A 174 9.99 -8.66 13.42
C ASP A 174 11.41 -8.38 13.94
N GLY A 175 11.55 -7.42 14.85
CA GLY A 175 12.83 -6.99 15.41
C GLY A 175 13.58 -5.91 14.61
N ASP A 176 13.13 -5.61 13.40
CA ASP A 176 13.69 -4.51 12.60
C ASP A 176 12.96 -3.20 12.85
N THR A 177 13.70 -2.09 12.93
CA THR A 177 13.09 -0.77 12.85
C THR A 177 12.72 -0.45 11.42
N VAL A 178 11.42 -0.27 11.16
CA VAL A 178 10.87 0.08 9.85
C VAL A 178 10.27 1.47 9.92
N SER A 179 10.62 2.33 8.96
CA SER A 179 10.02 3.66 8.80
C SER A 179 9.14 3.68 7.56
N ILE A 180 7.90 4.13 7.73
CA ILE A 180 6.91 4.20 6.67
C ILE A 180 6.53 5.67 6.48
N ILE A 181 6.59 6.16 5.24
CA ILE A 181 6.28 7.54 4.88
C ILE A 181 5.06 7.51 3.99
N VAL A 182 3.94 8.02 4.49
CA VAL A 182 2.66 8.04 3.76
C VAL A 182 2.45 9.42 3.14
N ASN A 183 2.06 9.42 1.87
CA ASN A 183 2.01 10.62 1.04
C ASN A 183 0.71 10.70 0.23
N HIS A 184 0.34 11.94 -0.10
CA HIS A 184 -0.56 12.26 -1.19
C HIS A 184 -0.07 13.55 -1.84
N TRP A 185 0.61 13.43 -2.97
CA TRP A 185 1.21 14.58 -3.64
C TRP A 185 0.17 15.47 -4.31
N PRO A 186 0.51 16.74 -4.61
CA PRO A 186 -0.37 17.64 -5.38
C PRO A 186 -0.78 17.03 -6.71
N SER A 187 -2.09 17.09 -7.00
CA SER A 187 -2.66 16.51 -8.23
C SER A 187 -2.19 17.23 -9.49
N ARG A 188 -2.51 16.65 -10.66
CA ARG A 188 -2.25 17.24 -11.97
C ARG A 188 -3.27 18.35 -12.34
N PHE A 189 -3.97 18.91 -11.34
CA PHE A 189 -4.93 19.99 -11.56
C PHE A 189 -4.30 21.19 -12.27
N GLY A 190 -4.99 21.73 -13.29
CA GLY A 190 -4.48 22.77 -14.16
C GLY A 190 -3.53 22.29 -15.26
N GLY A 191 -3.27 20.97 -15.31
CA GLY A 191 -2.40 20.30 -16.29
C GLY A 191 -1.09 19.80 -15.68
N GLU A 192 -0.59 18.73 -16.25
CA GLU A 192 0.59 18.02 -15.76
C GLU A 192 1.83 18.90 -15.64
N LYS A 193 2.13 19.69 -16.70
CA LYS A 193 3.30 20.58 -16.74
C LYS A 193 3.18 21.74 -15.75
N VAL A 194 1.98 22.31 -15.59
CA VAL A 194 1.72 23.44 -14.70
C VAL A 194 1.85 23.03 -13.24
N SER A 195 1.36 21.85 -12.89
CA SER A 195 1.38 21.33 -11.53
C SER A 195 2.67 20.60 -11.14
N LEU A 196 3.53 20.24 -12.10
CA LEU A 196 4.79 19.52 -11.87
C LEU A 196 5.71 20.18 -10.80
N PRO A 197 5.90 21.51 -10.75
CA PRO A 197 6.73 22.11 -9.71
C PRO A 197 6.29 21.76 -8.28
N ARG A 198 4.98 21.65 -8.02
CA ARG A 198 4.45 21.29 -6.71
C ARG A 198 4.72 19.82 -6.35
N ARG A 199 4.66 18.89 -7.34
CA ARG A 199 5.06 17.50 -7.13
C ARG A 199 6.57 17.36 -6.92
N ILE A 200 7.37 18.19 -7.59
CA ILE A 200 8.82 18.26 -7.33
C ILE A 200 9.10 18.72 -5.88
N LEU A 201 8.36 19.69 -5.35
CA LEU A 201 8.49 20.08 -3.94
C LEU A 201 8.18 18.90 -3.00
N ALA A 202 7.11 18.15 -3.28
CA ALA A 202 6.75 16.96 -2.50
C ALA A 202 7.85 15.88 -2.58
N ALA A 203 8.39 15.64 -3.76
CA ALA A 203 9.49 14.69 -3.97
C ALA A 203 10.76 15.10 -3.20
N ARG A 204 11.13 16.38 -3.24
CA ARG A 204 12.30 16.91 -2.49
C ARG A 204 12.12 16.79 -0.98
N LEU A 205 10.92 17.08 -0.47
CA LEU A 205 10.62 16.88 0.94
C LEU A 205 10.76 15.39 1.33
N GLY A 206 10.18 14.49 0.55
CA GLY A 206 10.31 13.04 0.75
C GLY A 206 11.77 12.59 0.71
N ARG A 207 12.56 13.09 -0.26
CA ARG A 207 13.99 12.80 -0.36
C ARG A 207 14.75 13.29 0.88
N HIS A 208 14.48 14.50 1.35
CA HIS A 208 15.10 15.06 2.56
C HIS A 208 14.79 14.20 3.81
N ILE A 209 13.56 13.74 3.97
CA ILE A 209 13.17 12.86 5.08
C ILE A 209 13.94 11.54 4.99
N ILE A 210 13.98 10.92 3.82
CA ILE A 210 14.68 9.64 3.57
C ILE A 210 16.18 9.81 3.82
N ASP A 211 16.80 10.88 3.33
CA ASP A 211 18.22 11.16 3.55
C ASP A 211 18.55 11.31 5.04
N SER A 212 17.67 11.96 5.80
CA SER A 212 17.83 12.11 7.25
C SER A 212 17.78 10.77 7.99
N LEU A 213 16.96 9.82 7.52
CA LEU A 213 16.87 8.46 8.07
C LEU A 213 18.10 7.63 7.69
N LEU A 214 18.53 7.69 6.42
CA LEU A 214 19.71 6.97 5.92
C LEU A 214 21.02 7.50 6.51
N ALA A 215 21.09 8.79 6.83
CA ALA A 215 22.26 9.38 7.51
C ALA A 215 22.45 8.82 8.94
N ARG A 216 21.36 8.40 9.60
CA ARG A 216 21.41 7.78 10.93
C ARG A 216 21.72 6.29 10.87
N ASN A 217 21.23 5.62 9.83
CA ASN A 217 21.48 4.22 9.57
C ASN A 217 21.43 3.98 8.04
N ALA A 218 22.57 3.66 7.45
CA ALA A 218 22.68 3.41 6.01
C ALA A 218 21.81 2.24 5.54
N ASP A 219 21.53 1.27 6.42
CA ASP A 219 20.67 0.11 6.17
C ASP A 219 19.22 0.32 6.67
N ALA A 220 18.82 1.58 6.93
CA ALA A 220 17.46 1.89 7.37
C ALA A 220 16.42 1.29 6.42
N ARG A 221 15.41 0.63 7.02
CA ARG A 221 14.28 0.04 6.29
C ARG A 221 13.19 1.05 6.14
N ILE A 222 13.08 1.62 4.94
CA ILE A 222 12.14 2.71 4.65
C ILE A 222 11.22 2.28 3.52
N LEU A 223 9.90 2.44 3.75
CA LEU A 223 8.87 2.37 2.72
C LEU A 223 8.33 3.80 2.51
N TYR A 224 8.46 4.31 1.30
CA TYR A 224 7.85 5.57 0.87
C TYR A 224 6.64 5.23 0.00
N MET A 225 5.43 5.51 0.46
CA MET A 225 4.20 5.11 -0.21
C MET A 225 3.24 6.26 -0.36
N GLY A 226 2.38 6.18 -1.38
CA GLY A 226 1.34 7.18 -1.57
C GLY A 226 0.79 7.19 -2.98
N ASP A 227 -0.26 7.99 -3.15
CA ASP A 227 -0.66 8.56 -4.43
C ASP A 227 0.28 9.73 -4.76
N LEU A 228 1.24 9.46 -5.63
CA LEU A 228 2.25 10.44 -6.02
C LEU A 228 1.79 11.37 -7.16
N ASN A 229 0.58 11.13 -7.71
CA ASN A 229 0.03 11.87 -8.84
C ASN A 229 0.98 11.99 -10.05
N ASP A 230 2.01 11.15 -10.09
CA ASP A 230 2.98 10.97 -11.16
C ASP A 230 3.33 9.48 -11.29
N ASP A 231 3.67 9.07 -12.51
CA ASP A 231 4.05 7.70 -12.83
C ASP A 231 5.48 7.37 -12.35
N PRO A 232 5.84 6.08 -12.20
CA PRO A 232 7.20 5.67 -11.82
C PRO A 232 8.30 6.18 -12.74
N VAL A 233 7.98 6.61 -13.95
CA VAL A 233 8.89 7.14 -14.95
C VAL A 233 9.04 8.66 -14.94
N ASP A 234 8.14 9.37 -14.24
CA ASP A 234 8.10 10.82 -14.26
C ASP A 234 9.29 11.48 -13.54
N PRO A 235 9.67 12.69 -13.93
CA PRO A 235 10.84 13.37 -13.37
C PRO A 235 10.79 13.57 -11.86
N SER A 236 9.60 13.87 -11.28
CA SER A 236 9.42 14.03 -9.84
C SER A 236 9.82 12.76 -9.07
N VAL A 237 9.41 11.59 -9.56
CA VAL A 237 9.69 10.29 -8.96
C VAL A 237 11.13 9.84 -9.28
N ARG A 238 11.51 9.84 -10.55
CA ARG A 238 12.83 9.31 -10.96
C ARG A 238 13.99 10.20 -10.55
N LYS A 239 13.88 11.50 -10.79
CA LYS A 239 15.00 12.43 -10.64
C LYS A 239 15.01 13.08 -9.25
N PHE A 240 13.85 13.57 -8.78
CA PHE A 240 13.81 14.40 -7.58
C PHE A 240 13.61 13.58 -6.30
N LEU A 241 12.84 12.50 -6.33
CA LEU A 241 12.81 11.52 -5.24
C LEU A 241 14.02 10.56 -5.34
N GLY A 242 14.52 10.33 -6.54
CA GLY A 242 15.71 9.50 -6.78
C GLY A 242 15.39 8.00 -6.78
N THR A 243 14.64 7.53 -7.78
CA THR A 243 14.23 6.12 -7.85
C THR A 243 14.80 5.38 -9.07
N THR A 244 14.88 4.07 -8.96
CA THR A 244 15.20 3.15 -10.05
C THR A 244 14.27 1.93 -10.04
N GLY A 245 13.97 1.40 -11.22
CA GLY A 245 13.29 0.10 -11.38
C GLY A 245 14.24 -1.11 -11.36
N ASN A 246 15.57 -0.88 -11.41
CA ASN A 246 16.55 -1.95 -11.41
C ASN A 246 17.15 -2.13 -10.01
N LYS A 247 17.06 -3.35 -9.46
CA LYS A 247 17.59 -3.69 -8.13
C LYS A 247 19.11 -3.52 -8.04
N GLU A 248 19.83 -3.70 -9.13
CA GLU A 248 21.29 -3.60 -9.17
C GLU A 248 21.80 -2.15 -9.04
N ASP A 249 20.95 -1.16 -9.39
CA ASP A 249 21.28 0.27 -9.30
C ASP A 249 20.94 0.87 -7.91
N VAL A 250 20.36 0.07 -7.01
CA VAL A 250 19.88 0.57 -5.71
C VAL A 250 21.05 1.02 -4.83
N SER A 251 20.89 2.20 -4.26
CA SER A 251 21.87 2.82 -3.39
C SER A 251 21.21 3.85 -2.47
N ALA A 252 21.94 4.45 -1.55
CA ALA A 252 21.42 5.55 -0.72
C ALA A 252 20.85 6.72 -1.55
N LYS A 253 21.32 6.89 -2.79
CA LYS A 253 20.86 7.94 -3.72
C LYS A 253 19.75 7.45 -4.67
N LYS A 254 19.56 6.15 -4.82
CA LYS A 254 18.59 5.54 -5.74
C LYS A 254 17.76 4.48 -5.03
N LEU A 255 16.55 4.82 -4.67
CA LEU A 255 15.59 3.93 -4.04
C LEU A 255 15.01 2.95 -5.07
N TYR A 256 14.63 1.76 -4.63
CA TYR A 256 13.97 0.79 -5.49
C TYR A 256 12.48 1.08 -5.63
N ASN A 257 12.01 1.23 -6.86
CA ASN A 257 10.59 1.36 -7.16
C ASN A 257 10.09 0.11 -7.91
N PRO A 258 9.49 -0.87 -7.22
CA PRO A 258 8.97 -2.09 -7.86
C PRO A 258 7.78 -1.82 -8.78
N MET A 259 7.10 -0.67 -8.63
CA MET A 259 5.98 -0.28 -9.49
C MET A 259 6.44 0.07 -10.91
N TYR A 260 7.71 0.39 -11.12
CA TYR A 260 8.27 0.66 -12.44
C TYR A 260 8.05 -0.50 -13.42
N ASP A 261 8.30 -1.74 -12.99
CA ASP A 261 8.11 -2.92 -13.83
C ASP A 261 6.63 -3.22 -14.10
N LEU A 262 5.75 -2.95 -13.14
CA LEU A 262 4.31 -3.07 -13.33
C LEU A 262 3.81 -2.04 -14.35
N PHE A 263 4.23 -0.79 -14.21
CA PHE A 263 3.92 0.27 -15.18
C PHE A 263 4.40 -0.08 -16.60
N ARG A 264 5.63 -0.58 -16.75
CA ARG A 264 6.19 -1.02 -18.04
C ARG A 264 5.41 -2.16 -18.69
N LYS A 265 4.69 -2.95 -17.90
CA LYS A 265 3.78 -4.01 -18.37
C LYS A 265 2.36 -3.51 -18.66
N GLY A 266 2.13 -2.19 -18.62
CA GLY A 266 0.82 -1.59 -18.83
C GLY A 266 -0.15 -1.73 -17.67
N ILE A 267 0.35 -2.07 -16.45
CA ILE A 267 -0.47 -2.15 -15.25
C ILE A 267 -0.51 -0.77 -14.59
N GLY A 268 -1.72 -0.27 -14.35
CA GLY A 268 -1.95 1.00 -13.67
C GLY A 268 -2.87 0.85 -12.47
N THR A 269 -2.98 1.92 -11.68
CA THR A 269 -3.91 2.02 -10.54
C THR A 269 -5.12 2.89 -10.85
N LEU A 270 -5.03 3.76 -11.84
CA LEU A 270 -6.14 4.55 -12.34
C LEU A 270 -6.04 4.72 -13.85
N ALA A 271 -7.14 5.10 -14.49
CA ALA A 271 -7.17 5.37 -15.92
C ALA A 271 -7.81 6.73 -16.22
N TRP A 272 -7.22 7.44 -17.16
CA TRP A 272 -7.71 8.71 -17.67
C TRP A 272 -7.60 8.75 -19.18
N ARG A 273 -8.72 8.98 -19.90
CA ARG A 273 -8.78 9.03 -21.37
C ARG A 273 -8.08 7.84 -22.04
N ASP A 274 -8.42 6.63 -21.55
CA ASP A 274 -7.86 5.33 -21.99
C ASP A 274 -6.34 5.15 -21.79
N SER A 275 -5.72 6.06 -21.05
CA SER A 275 -4.34 5.93 -20.60
C SER A 275 -4.28 5.47 -19.15
N TRP A 276 -3.57 4.36 -18.90
CA TRP A 276 -3.34 3.85 -17.57
C TRP A 276 -2.16 4.55 -16.92
N ASN A 277 -2.36 5.04 -15.69
CA ASN A 277 -1.32 5.62 -14.84
C ASN A 277 -1.14 4.76 -13.59
N LEU A 278 0.07 4.75 -13.03
CA LEU A 278 0.39 4.06 -11.80
C LEU A 278 0.89 5.09 -10.77
N PHE A 279 -0.06 5.87 -10.20
CA PHE A 279 0.24 6.94 -9.25
C PHE A 279 0.41 6.43 -7.83
N ASP A 280 -0.23 5.31 -7.50
CA ASP A 280 -0.14 4.67 -6.19
C ASP A 280 1.11 3.80 -6.14
N GLN A 281 2.10 4.21 -5.36
CA GLN A 281 3.42 3.59 -5.37
C GLN A 281 3.91 3.26 -3.96
N ILE A 282 4.71 2.21 -3.85
CA ILE A 282 5.46 1.85 -2.63
C ILE A 282 6.92 1.65 -3.03
N ILE A 283 7.77 2.56 -2.60
CA ILE A 283 9.18 2.67 -2.94
C ILE A 283 10.03 2.28 -1.73
N LEU A 284 11.13 1.59 -1.94
CA LEU A 284 11.89 0.90 -0.92
C LEU A 284 13.32 1.41 -0.81
N SER A 285 13.82 1.54 0.42
CA SER A 285 15.23 1.82 0.68
C SER A 285 16.14 0.62 0.39
N PRO A 286 17.46 0.83 0.23
CA PRO A 286 18.42 -0.23 0.01
C PRO A 286 18.35 -1.37 1.02
N GLY A 287 18.22 -1.06 2.32
CA GLY A 287 18.18 -2.07 3.39
C GLY A 287 17.06 -3.11 3.20
N LEU A 288 15.92 -2.71 2.62
CA LEU A 288 14.83 -3.65 2.30
C LEU A 288 15.08 -4.47 1.03
N VAL A 289 15.90 -3.98 0.11
CA VAL A 289 16.17 -4.65 -1.17
C VAL A 289 17.31 -5.65 -1.02
N THR A 290 18.40 -5.25 -0.37
CA THR A 290 19.59 -6.08 -0.15
C THR A 290 19.42 -7.07 1.00
N GLY A 291 18.52 -6.77 1.95
CA GLY A 291 18.36 -7.51 3.20
C GLY A 291 19.52 -7.29 4.19
N ALA A 292 20.42 -6.31 3.92
CA ALA A 292 21.54 -6.02 4.78
C ALA A 292 21.07 -5.54 6.16
N GLY A 293 21.75 -6.01 7.21
CA GLY A 293 21.58 -5.53 8.58
C GLY A 293 20.24 -5.84 9.24
N GLY A 294 19.43 -6.84 8.78
CA GLY A 294 18.19 -7.21 9.46
C GLY A 294 17.43 -8.40 8.88
N ASN A 295 16.21 -8.58 9.37
CA ASN A 295 15.39 -9.77 9.13
C ASN A 295 14.45 -9.63 7.92
N LEU A 296 14.00 -8.40 7.64
CA LEU A 296 12.99 -8.14 6.60
C LEU A 296 13.64 -7.80 5.26
N ARG A 297 13.14 -8.42 4.20
CA ARG A 297 13.54 -8.11 2.82
C ARG A 297 12.36 -8.10 1.87
N PHE A 298 12.47 -7.32 0.80
CA PHE A 298 11.47 -7.23 -0.26
C PHE A 298 11.37 -8.54 -1.06
N TYR A 299 10.14 -9.01 -1.25
CA TYR A 299 9.82 -10.18 -2.05
C TYR A 299 9.12 -9.82 -3.35
N GLY A 300 8.06 -9.00 -3.30
CA GLY A 300 7.26 -8.68 -4.47
C GLY A 300 6.32 -7.49 -4.27
N ALA A 301 5.77 -6.99 -5.39
CA ALA A 301 4.78 -5.92 -5.40
C ALA A 301 3.58 -6.29 -6.28
N ARG A 302 2.40 -5.77 -5.95
CA ARG A 302 1.16 -6.05 -6.66
C ARG A 302 0.24 -4.83 -6.70
N VAL A 303 -0.53 -4.72 -7.78
CA VAL A 303 -1.76 -3.93 -7.85
C VAL A 303 -2.91 -4.88 -7.55
N PHE A 304 -3.74 -4.55 -6.57
CA PHE A 304 -4.89 -5.35 -6.18
C PHE A 304 -6.12 -4.89 -6.96
N ASN A 305 -6.37 -5.54 -8.09
CA ASN A 305 -7.41 -5.15 -9.05
C ASN A 305 -8.46 -6.25 -9.29
N GLN A 306 -9.04 -6.76 -8.22
CA GLN A 306 -10.07 -7.79 -8.27
C GLN A 306 -11.25 -7.40 -9.19
N PRO A 307 -11.96 -8.37 -9.79
CA PRO A 307 -13.06 -8.08 -10.70
C PRO A 307 -14.12 -7.13 -10.15
N TYR A 308 -14.46 -7.25 -8.87
CA TYR A 308 -15.46 -6.40 -8.21
C TYR A 308 -15.02 -4.94 -8.01
N LEU A 309 -13.72 -4.64 -8.11
CA LEU A 309 -13.18 -3.28 -8.07
C LEU A 309 -13.27 -2.56 -9.42
N ARG A 310 -13.69 -3.27 -10.46
CA ARG A 310 -13.70 -2.75 -11.83
C ARG A 310 -15.10 -2.39 -12.27
N GLN A 311 -15.20 -1.35 -13.07
CA GLN A 311 -16.39 -1.08 -13.85
C GLN A 311 -16.60 -2.19 -14.86
N THR A 312 -17.80 -2.74 -14.91
CA THR A 312 -18.09 -3.92 -15.76
C THR A 312 -18.63 -3.55 -17.13
N GLU A 313 -19.22 -2.36 -17.29
CA GLU A 313 -19.96 -1.96 -18.48
C GLU A 313 -19.63 -0.53 -18.91
N GLY A 314 -20.01 -0.19 -20.16
CA GLY A 314 -19.87 1.14 -20.73
C GLY A 314 -18.46 1.48 -21.17
N ASN A 315 -18.23 2.76 -21.47
CA ASN A 315 -16.96 3.27 -22.01
C ASN A 315 -15.78 3.17 -21.03
N PHE A 316 -16.05 2.93 -19.75
CA PHE A 316 -15.06 2.82 -18.69
C PHE A 316 -14.90 1.39 -18.16
N ALA A 317 -15.38 0.39 -18.94
CA ALA A 317 -15.21 -1.01 -18.56
C ALA A 317 -13.73 -1.35 -18.28
N GLY A 318 -13.47 -1.98 -17.14
CA GLY A 318 -12.12 -2.28 -16.67
C GLY A 318 -11.46 -1.20 -15.77
N TYR A 319 -11.95 0.04 -15.81
CA TYR A 319 -11.49 1.10 -14.90
C TYR A 319 -11.87 0.81 -13.44
N PRO A 320 -11.20 1.42 -12.45
CA PRO A 320 -11.66 1.36 -11.08
C PRO A 320 -13.12 1.81 -10.96
N LEU A 321 -13.92 1.04 -10.23
CA LEU A 321 -15.32 1.36 -9.94
C LEU A 321 -15.37 2.42 -8.83
N ARG A 322 -15.47 3.67 -9.25
CA ARG A 322 -15.44 4.86 -8.40
C ARG A 322 -16.77 5.14 -7.70
N THR A 323 -16.74 5.97 -6.69
CA THR A 323 -17.94 6.35 -5.93
C THR A 323 -18.87 7.25 -6.73
N TYR A 324 -18.31 8.20 -7.50
CA TYR A 324 -19.06 9.13 -8.33
C TYR A 324 -18.39 9.34 -9.70
N VAL A 325 -19.25 9.62 -10.70
CA VAL A 325 -18.86 10.24 -11.98
C VAL A 325 -19.56 11.58 -12.07
N GLY A 326 -18.82 12.68 -11.88
CA GLY A 326 -19.43 13.99 -11.60
C GLY A 326 -20.28 13.91 -10.33
N ASP A 327 -21.57 14.27 -10.42
CA ASP A 327 -22.52 14.14 -9.31
C ASP A 327 -23.34 12.84 -9.34
N THR A 328 -23.12 11.99 -10.36
CA THR A 328 -23.83 10.73 -10.47
C THR A 328 -23.20 9.66 -9.59
N TYR A 329 -23.96 9.17 -8.61
CA TYR A 329 -23.54 8.11 -7.70
C TYR A 329 -23.41 6.76 -8.42
N GLN A 330 -22.22 6.16 -8.34
CA GLN A 330 -21.93 4.83 -8.90
C GLN A 330 -21.90 3.75 -7.80
N GLY A 331 -21.72 4.16 -6.55
CA GLY A 331 -21.65 3.25 -5.41
C GLY A 331 -20.44 2.31 -5.43
N GLY A 332 -19.34 2.77 -6.00
CA GLY A 332 -18.12 1.98 -6.15
C GLY A 332 -17.22 1.99 -4.92
N TYR A 333 -15.97 1.62 -5.13
CA TYR A 333 -14.94 1.44 -4.12
C TYR A 333 -14.01 2.66 -4.04
N SER A 334 -13.35 2.97 -5.13
CA SER A 334 -12.44 4.10 -5.32
C SER A 334 -12.15 4.26 -6.81
N ASP A 335 -11.71 5.45 -7.23
CA ASP A 335 -11.18 5.70 -8.57
C ASP A 335 -9.72 5.25 -8.73
N HIS A 336 -9.16 4.62 -7.70
CA HIS A 336 -7.86 3.97 -7.70
C HIS A 336 -7.97 2.48 -7.36
N PHE A 337 -7.07 1.66 -7.90
CA PHE A 337 -6.80 0.32 -7.37
C PHE A 337 -5.74 0.40 -6.28
N PRO A 338 -5.90 -0.31 -5.15
CA PRO A 338 -4.87 -0.33 -4.13
C PRO A 338 -3.65 -1.14 -4.55
N VAL A 339 -2.52 -0.83 -3.90
CA VAL A 339 -1.25 -1.50 -4.12
C VAL A 339 -0.71 -2.10 -2.83
N TYR A 340 0.10 -3.15 -2.92
CA TYR A 340 0.84 -3.65 -1.78
C TYR A 340 2.16 -4.28 -2.18
N VAL A 341 3.10 -4.24 -1.25
CA VAL A 341 4.36 -4.98 -1.31
C VAL A 341 4.34 -6.10 -0.28
N ILE A 342 5.09 -7.14 -0.56
CA ILE A 342 5.31 -8.26 0.34
C ILE A 342 6.76 -8.17 0.80
N LEU A 343 6.97 -7.92 2.09
CA LEU A 343 8.23 -8.19 2.74
C LEU A 343 8.20 -9.61 3.27
N VAL A 344 9.36 -10.22 3.42
CA VAL A 344 9.49 -11.56 4.02
C VAL A 344 10.54 -11.53 5.12
N LYS A 345 10.23 -12.26 6.19
CA LYS A 345 11.17 -12.60 7.25
C LYS A 345 11.62 -14.02 7.07
N GLU A 346 12.92 -14.26 7.16
CA GLU A 346 13.46 -15.61 7.23
C GLU A 346 13.24 -16.18 8.65
N VAL A 347 12.63 -17.36 8.75
CA VAL A 347 12.39 -18.06 10.02
C VAL A 347 13.07 -19.43 9.97
N GLY A 348 14.10 -19.58 10.80
CA GLY A 348 14.79 -20.82 11.12
C GLY A 348 15.32 -21.61 9.91
N LYS A 349 16.45 -22.22 10.15
CA LYS A 349 16.87 -23.40 9.37
C LYS A 349 16.24 -24.64 9.96
#